data_6a10950fb2edfed0b0a6628cc9bdcb07
#
_entry.id   6a10950fb2edfed0b0a6628cc9bdcb07
#
_cell.length_a   1.000
_cell.length_b   1.000
_cell.length_c   1.000
_cell.angle_alpha   90.00
_cell.angle_beta   90.00
_cell.angle_gamma   90.00
#
_symmetry.space_group_name_H-M   'P 1'
#
loop_
_entity.id
_entity.type
_entity.pdbx_description
1 polymer ?
#
loop_
_entity_poly.entity_id
_entity_poly.type
_entity_poly.pdbx_seq_one_letter_code
_entity_poly.pdbx_strand_id
1 'polypeptide(L)'
;MKIYIPKTAEVRNRVVEEIDGTEEFDYICNANEYKLLRELSEEEFYTLDIHSEEHEVGNVLVYETGESFMLDGLGYFRVDFKQIK
;
A
#
# COMPACT_ATOMS: atom_id res chain seq x y z
N MET A 1 -8.68 2.02 9.45
CA MET A 1 -7.74 1.60 8.40
C MET A 1 -6.50 2.47 8.45
N LYS A 2 -5.34 1.86 8.40
CA LYS A 2 -4.07 2.57 8.38
C LYS A 2 -3.50 2.59 6.97
N ILE A 3 -2.94 3.72 6.59
CA ILE A 3 -2.32 3.88 5.28
C ILE A 3 -0.82 4.05 5.46
N TYR A 4 -0.06 3.16 4.81
CA TYR A 4 1.39 3.19 4.83
C TYR A 4 1.91 3.61 3.46
N ILE A 5 2.95 4.43 3.46
CA ILE A 5 3.59 4.87 2.22
C ILE A 5 5.06 4.46 2.23
N PRO A 6 5.65 4.23 1.04
CA PRO A 6 7.08 3.96 0.96
C PRO A 6 7.90 5.09 1.59
N LYS A 7 8.96 4.74 2.28
CA LYS A 7 9.82 5.74 2.95
C LYS A 7 10.55 6.64 1.97
N THR A 8 10.82 6.15 0.78
CA THR A 8 11.57 6.90 -0.25
C THR A 8 10.94 6.71 -1.62
N ALA A 9 11.26 7.62 -2.55
CA ALA A 9 10.83 7.50 -3.94
C ALA A 9 11.44 6.26 -4.60
N GLU A 10 12.66 5.89 -4.23
CA GLU A 10 13.32 4.69 -4.76
C GLU A 10 12.55 3.43 -4.40
N VAL A 11 12.10 3.32 -3.16
CA VAL A 11 11.28 2.18 -2.72
C VAL A 11 9.98 2.14 -3.50
N ARG A 12 9.32 3.29 -3.66
CA ARG A 12 8.07 3.35 -4.41
C ARG A 12 8.26 2.88 -5.85
N ASN A 13 9.27 3.39 -6.52
CA ASN A 13 9.54 3.02 -7.91
C ASN A 13 9.82 1.54 -8.06
N ARG A 14 10.62 0.97 -7.15
CA ARG A 14 10.92 -0.46 -7.17
C ARG A 14 9.65 -1.29 -6.95
N VAL A 15 8.84 -0.93 -5.97
CA VAL A 15 7.60 -1.65 -5.65
C VAL A 15 6.63 -1.59 -6.83
N VAL A 16 6.46 -0.43 -7.43
CA VAL A 16 5.56 -0.27 -8.58
C VAL A 16 6.01 -1.15 -9.75
N GLU A 17 7.31 -1.24 -10.00
CA GLU A 17 7.85 -2.14 -11.04
C GLU A 17 7.60 -3.60 -10.71
N GLU A 18 7.80 -3.99 -9.45
CA GLU A 18 7.62 -5.37 -9.01
C GLU A 18 6.17 -5.83 -9.12
N ILE A 19 5.22 -4.99 -8.71
CA ILE A 19 3.81 -5.38 -8.76
C ILE A 19 3.27 -5.42 -10.18
N ASP A 20 3.85 -4.66 -11.09
CA ASP A 20 3.45 -4.63 -12.48
C ASP A 20 3.73 -5.96 -13.19
N GLY A 21 4.72 -6.72 -12.73
CA GLY A 21 5.08 -8.01 -13.30
C GLY A 21 4.73 -9.21 -12.43
N THR A 22 4.02 -9.03 -11.33
CA THR A 22 3.80 -10.07 -10.32
C THR A 22 2.38 -10.61 -10.36
N GLU A 23 2.25 -11.93 -10.25
CA GLU A 23 0.97 -12.56 -9.95
C GLU A 23 0.56 -12.15 -8.53
N GLU A 24 -0.64 -11.64 -8.42
CA GLU A 24 -1.12 -10.84 -7.28
C GLU A 24 -1.12 -11.53 -5.91
N PHE A 25 -1.10 -12.84 -5.87
CA PHE A 25 -1.35 -13.57 -4.61
C PHE A 25 -0.14 -13.78 -3.73
N ASP A 26 1.05 -13.55 -4.26
CA ASP A 26 2.28 -13.93 -3.56
C ASP A 26 3.23 -12.77 -3.26
N TYR A 27 2.76 -11.53 -3.42
CA TYR A 27 3.64 -10.40 -3.19
C TYR A 27 3.86 -10.18 -1.69
N ILE A 28 5.13 -10.22 -1.28
CA ILE A 28 5.54 -9.93 0.10
C ILE A 28 6.09 -8.51 0.12
N CYS A 29 5.48 -7.66 0.94
CA CYS A 29 5.86 -6.27 1.06
C CYS A 29 6.60 -6.05 2.38
N ASN A 30 7.80 -5.49 2.31
CA ASN A 30 8.62 -5.27 3.50
C ASN A 30 8.16 -4.01 4.25
N ALA A 31 7.50 -4.21 5.38
CA ALA A 31 6.99 -3.12 6.20
C ALA A 31 8.09 -2.18 6.70
N ASN A 32 9.34 -2.66 6.78
CA ASN A 32 10.47 -1.82 7.19
C ASN A 32 10.76 -0.69 6.20
N GLU A 33 10.32 -0.83 4.97
CA GLU A 33 10.52 0.17 3.91
C GLU A 33 9.37 1.15 3.81
N TYR A 34 8.39 1.03 4.70
CA TYR A 34 7.19 1.85 4.72
C TYR A 34 7.07 2.64 6.02
N LYS A 35 6.32 3.72 5.97
CA LYS A 35 5.98 4.51 7.16
C LYS A 35 4.49 4.78 7.17
N LEU A 36 3.93 4.93 8.37
CA LEU A 36 2.52 5.26 8.53
C LEU A 36 2.29 6.70 8.07
N LEU A 37 1.36 6.89 7.13
CA LEU A 37 0.94 8.20 6.68
C LEU A 37 -0.15 8.75 7.60
N ARG A 38 -1.23 7.99 7.74
CA ARG A 38 -2.35 8.36 8.61
C ARG A 38 -3.29 7.18 8.81
N GLU A 39 -4.18 7.33 9.76
CA GLU A 39 -5.25 6.37 10.02
C GLU A 39 -6.58 7.09 9.77
N LEU A 40 -7.50 6.44 9.05
CA LEU A 40 -8.84 6.96 8.77
C LEU A 40 -9.79 5.80 8.50
N SER A 41 -11.09 6.11 8.46
CA SER A 41 -12.10 5.11 8.14
C SER A 41 -12.12 4.86 6.63
N GLU A 42 -12.71 3.75 6.22
CA GLU A 42 -12.91 3.46 4.80
C GLU A 42 -13.73 4.55 4.13
N GLU A 43 -14.77 5.03 4.82
CA GLU A 43 -15.62 6.08 4.30
C GLU A 43 -14.82 7.35 4.04
N GLU A 44 -13.98 7.75 4.97
CA GLU A 44 -13.11 8.91 4.81
C GLU A 44 -12.14 8.71 3.65
N PHE A 45 -11.57 7.50 3.53
CA PHE A 45 -10.64 7.19 2.46
C PHE A 45 -11.28 7.36 1.07
N TYR A 46 -12.51 6.87 0.91
CA TYR A 46 -13.19 6.93 -0.38
C TYR A 46 -13.74 8.33 -0.72
N THR A 47 -13.79 9.24 0.26
CA THR A 47 -14.19 10.62 -0.01
C THR A 47 -13.01 11.53 -0.36
N LEU A 48 -11.78 11.03 -0.22
CA LEU A 48 -10.59 11.79 -0.58
C LEU A 48 -10.44 11.88 -2.08
N ASP A 49 -9.77 12.94 -2.55
CA ASP A 49 -9.44 13.11 -3.96
C ASP A 49 -8.54 11.95 -4.41
N ILE A 50 -8.83 11.37 -5.56
CA ILE A 50 -8.06 10.26 -6.12
C ILE A 50 -6.60 10.64 -6.42
N HIS A 51 -6.29 11.93 -6.49
CA HIS A 51 -4.93 12.42 -6.67
C HIS A 51 -4.23 12.71 -5.34
N SER A 52 -4.90 12.43 -4.22
CA SER A 52 -4.31 12.64 -2.91
C SER A 52 -3.17 11.66 -2.65
N GLU A 53 -2.30 12.04 -1.73
CA GLU A 53 -1.18 11.21 -1.29
C GLU A 53 -1.61 9.83 -0.79
N GLU A 54 -2.81 9.75 -0.17
CA GLU A 54 -3.36 8.50 0.35
C GLU A 54 -3.70 7.49 -0.75
N HIS A 55 -3.98 7.96 -1.95
CA HIS A 55 -4.38 7.11 -3.09
C HIS A 55 -3.23 6.79 -4.06
N GLU A 56 -2.01 7.12 -3.73
CA GLU A 56 -0.88 6.91 -4.62
C GLU A 56 -0.55 5.42 -4.79
N VAL A 57 -0.21 5.02 -6.03
CA VAL A 57 0.17 3.64 -6.34
C VAL A 57 1.40 3.23 -5.53
N GLY A 58 1.36 2.02 -4.99
CA GLY A 58 2.42 1.50 -4.13
C GLY A 58 2.15 1.68 -2.64
N ASN A 59 1.12 2.42 -2.26
CA ASN A 59 0.70 2.53 -0.86
C ASN A 59 0.08 1.23 -0.39
N VAL A 60 0.16 0.98 0.92
CA VAL A 60 -0.43 -0.21 1.54
C VAL A 60 -1.51 0.22 2.53
N LEU A 61 -2.67 -0.43 2.41
CA LEU A 61 -3.80 -0.23 3.32
C LEU A 61 -3.84 -1.41 4.28
N VAL A 62 -3.86 -1.14 5.57
CA VAL A 62 -3.98 -2.19 6.59
C VAL A 62 -5.31 -1.99 7.33
N TYR A 63 -6.20 -2.96 7.21
CA TYR A 63 -7.49 -2.93 7.85
C TYR A 63 -7.40 -3.40 9.31
N GLU A 64 -8.43 -3.11 10.09
CA GLU A 64 -8.51 -3.54 11.49
C GLU A 64 -8.49 -5.05 11.65
N THR A 65 -8.93 -5.77 10.62
CA THR A 65 -8.89 -7.24 10.59
C THR A 65 -7.47 -7.79 10.47
N GLY A 66 -6.49 -6.94 10.17
CA GLY A 66 -5.11 -7.35 9.91
C GLY A 66 -4.82 -7.62 8.44
N GLU A 67 -5.83 -7.59 7.59
CA GLU A 67 -5.63 -7.76 6.15
C GLU A 67 -4.93 -6.54 5.56
N SER A 68 -4.05 -6.80 4.61
CA SER A 68 -3.25 -5.75 3.95
C SER A 68 -3.47 -5.79 2.45
N PHE A 69 -3.59 -4.62 1.86
CA PHE A 69 -3.80 -4.46 0.41
C PHE A 69 -2.87 -3.38 -0.12
N MET A 70 -2.38 -3.58 -1.33
CA MET A 70 -1.57 -2.58 -2.01
C MET A 70 -2.38 -1.93 -3.13
N LEU A 71 -2.25 -0.61 -3.25
CA LEU A 71 -2.86 0.12 -4.34
C LEU A 71 -2.05 -0.05 -5.62
N ASP A 72 -2.72 -0.39 -6.72
CA ASP A 72 -2.12 -0.39 -8.05
C ASP A 72 -2.92 0.54 -8.96
N GLY A 73 -2.61 0.59 -10.24
CA GLY A 73 -3.26 1.51 -11.17
C GLY A 73 -4.73 1.15 -11.49
N LEU A 74 -5.17 -0.04 -11.11
CA LEU A 74 -6.52 -0.53 -11.40
C LEU A 74 -7.38 -0.71 -10.14
N GLY A 75 -6.80 -0.53 -8.97
CA GLY A 75 -7.51 -0.74 -7.72
C GLY A 75 -6.53 -1.15 -6.62
N TYR A 76 -6.83 -2.25 -5.96
CA TYR A 76 -5.94 -2.77 -4.93
C TYR A 76 -6.02 -4.30 -4.88
N PHE A 77 -4.94 -4.92 -4.39
CA PHE A 77 -4.87 -6.37 -4.26
C PHE A 77 -4.21 -6.74 -2.94
N ARG A 78 -4.51 -7.95 -2.45
CA ARG A 78 -3.97 -8.41 -1.17
C ARG A 78 -2.47 -8.64 -1.27
N VAL A 79 -1.76 -8.20 -0.23
CA VAL A 79 -0.32 -8.43 -0.08
C VAL A 79 -0.03 -8.95 1.32
N ASP A 80 1.15 -9.53 1.49
CA ASP A 80 1.67 -9.91 2.80
C ASP A 80 2.58 -8.77 3.27
N PHE A 81 2.06 -7.91 4.12
CA PHE A 81 2.78 -6.72 4.61
C PHE A 81 3.37 -7.01 5.97
N LYS A 82 4.65 -7.27 6.02
CA LYS A 82 5.34 -7.67 7.25
C LYS A 82 6.78 -7.19 7.28
N GLN A 83 7.35 -7.16 8.48
CA GLN A 83 8.76 -6.84 8.64
C GLN A 83 9.60 -8.03 8.18
N ILE A 84 10.56 -7.76 7.31
CA ILE A 84 11.50 -8.76 6.82
C ILE A 84 12.86 -8.44 7.43
N LYS A 85 13.43 -9.41 8.13
CA LYS A 85 14.74 -9.24 8.75
C LYS A 85 15.86 -9.58 7.79
#